data_45e02394f5761973359282dec97a6d41
#
_entry.id   45e02394f5761973359282dec97a6d41
#
_cell.length_a   1.000
_cell.length_b   1.000
_cell.length_c   1.000
_cell.angle_alpha   90.00
_cell.angle_beta   90.00
_cell.angle_gamma   90.00
#
_symmetry.space_group_name_H-M   'P 1'
#
loop_
_entity.id
_entity.type
_entity.pdbx_description
1 polymer ?
#
loop_
_entity_poly.entity_id
_entity_poly.type
_entity_poly.pdbx_seq_one_letter_code
_entity_poly.pdbx_strand_id
1 'polypeptide(L)'
;KFIGGLGISASWKGFDLSIDFQGNFGNKIFNAKQVERFSGSDNWDRSFLDRRTPENPNTMTPRMTLEGNNYQVSSRYVESGSYVKLQTVELGYTFPKSWMQKVSVQNLRVYFSGNNLAYFTGYNGFTPEVLGGIDRQIYPVTATCRFGLNVTF
;
A
#
# COMPACT_ATOMS: atom_id res chain seq x y z
N LYS A 1 -10.11 -3.05 -17.38
CA LYS A 1 -8.97 -2.50 -16.64
C LYS A 1 -9.14 -0.99 -16.56
N PHE A 2 -9.18 -0.45 -15.37
CA PHE A 2 -9.37 0.98 -15.11
C PHE A 2 -8.30 1.47 -14.14
N ILE A 3 -7.70 2.62 -14.44
CA ILE A 3 -6.77 3.33 -13.55
C ILE A 3 -7.31 4.74 -13.37
N GLY A 4 -7.39 5.21 -12.14
CA GLY A 4 -7.90 6.53 -11.85
C GLY A 4 -7.32 7.12 -10.57
N GLY A 5 -7.54 8.41 -10.38
CA GLY A 5 -7.18 9.13 -9.16
C GLY A 5 -8.28 10.12 -8.78
N LEU A 6 -8.32 10.44 -7.50
CA LEU A 6 -9.21 11.44 -6.92
C LEU A 6 -8.39 12.32 -5.97
N GLY A 7 -8.33 13.62 -6.25
CA GLY A 7 -7.74 14.63 -5.39
C GLY A 7 -8.82 15.48 -4.73
N ILE A 8 -8.67 15.73 -3.44
CA ILE A 8 -9.52 16.60 -2.64
C ILE A 8 -8.64 17.64 -1.98
N SER A 9 -8.97 18.91 -2.13
CA SER A 9 -8.28 20.00 -1.43
C SER A 9 -9.27 20.95 -0.78
N ALA A 10 -8.91 21.43 0.40
CA ALA A 10 -9.70 22.38 1.15
C ALA A 10 -8.79 23.38 1.88
N SER A 11 -9.25 24.63 2.03
CA SER A 11 -8.56 25.64 2.83
C SER A 11 -9.54 26.41 3.70
N TRP A 12 -9.16 26.64 4.95
CA TRP A 12 -10.01 27.38 5.88
C TRP A 12 -9.18 28.01 7.00
N LYS A 13 -9.29 29.34 7.13
CA LYS A 13 -8.67 30.13 8.22
C LYS A 13 -7.18 29.81 8.48
N GLY A 14 -6.40 29.66 7.41
CA GLY A 14 -4.96 29.37 7.50
C GLY A 14 -4.63 27.89 7.46
N PHE A 15 -5.60 26.98 7.65
CA PHE A 15 -5.43 25.57 7.40
C PHE A 15 -5.55 25.26 5.90
N ASP A 16 -4.71 24.39 5.42
CA ASP A 16 -4.80 23.79 4.09
C ASP A 16 -4.69 22.26 4.20
N LEU A 17 -5.54 21.56 3.50
CA LEU A 17 -5.61 20.11 3.44
C LEU A 17 -5.63 19.67 1.99
N SER A 18 -4.78 18.71 1.64
CA SER A 18 -4.81 18.00 0.36
C SER A 18 -4.78 16.50 0.62
N ILE A 19 -5.64 15.76 -0.07
CA ILE A 19 -5.71 14.31 0.01
C ILE A 19 -5.82 13.76 -1.40
N ASP A 20 -4.91 12.84 -1.77
CA ASP A 20 -4.90 12.19 -3.06
C ASP A 20 -5.06 10.68 -2.91
N PHE A 21 -6.00 10.13 -3.66
CA PHE A 21 -6.22 8.71 -3.82
C PHE A 21 -5.83 8.27 -5.23
N GLN A 22 -5.28 7.07 -5.32
CA GLN A 22 -5.02 6.40 -6.60
C GLN A 22 -5.60 5.00 -6.54
N GLY A 23 -6.22 4.56 -7.65
CA GLY A 23 -6.79 3.22 -7.79
C GLY A 23 -6.44 2.56 -9.11
N ASN A 24 -6.29 1.25 -9.07
CA ASN A 24 -6.17 0.39 -10.25
C ASN A 24 -7.14 -0.79 -10.08
N PHE A 25 -7.97 -1.03 -11.07
CA PHE A 25 -9.02 -2.03 -11.00
C PHE A 25 -9.01 -2.95 -12.20
N GLY A 26 -9.36 -4.22 -11.97
CA GLY A 26 -9.48 -5.22 -13.02
C GLY A 26 -8.14 -5.78 -13.53
N ASN A 27 -7.02 -5.49 -12.87
CA ASN A 27 -5.74 -6.15 -13.11
C ASN A 27 -5.66 -7.47 -12.36
N LYS A 28 -4.85 -8.38 -12.88
CA LYS A 28 -4.52 -9.66 -12.26
C LYS A 28 -3.04 -9.71 -11.99
N ILE A 29 -2.67 -10.36 -10.89
CA ILE A 29 -1.29 -10.57 -10.47
C ILE A 29 -1.08 -12.06 -10.29
N PHE A 30 -0.04 -12.59 -10.90
CA PHE A 30 0.45 -13.93 -10.62
C PHE A 30 1.38 -13.86 -9.39
N ASN A 31 0.93 -14.44 -8.28
CA ASN A 31 1.68 -14.48 -7.03
C ASN A 31 2.70 -15.61 -7.04
N ALA A 32 3.84 -15.38 -7.69
CA ALA A 32 4.90 -16.37 -7.80
C ALA A 32 5.56 -16.72 -6.48
N LYS A 33 5.51 -15.82 -5.48
CA LYS A 33 5.98 -16.11 -4.12
C LYS A 33 5.25 -17.27 -3.48
N GLN A 34 3.93 -17.39 -3.71
CA GLN A 34 3.19 -18.52 -3.17
C GLN A 34 3.61 -19.84 -3.80
N VAL A 35 3.96 -19.84 -5.09
CA VAL A 35 4.51 -21.04 -5.76
C VAL A 35 5.83 -21.45 -5.12
N GLU A 36 6.75 -20.52 -4.95
CA GLU A 36 8.10 -20.77 -4.41
C GLU A 36 8.04 -21.26 -2.93
N ARG A 37 7.12 -20.73 -2.13
CA ARG A 37 6.99 -21.08 -0.70
C ARG A 37 6.47 -22.49 -0.42
N PHE A 38 5.94 -23.19 -1.39
CA PHE A 38 5.59 -24.61 -1.22
C PHE A 38 6.82 -25.52 -1.25
N SER A 39 8.01 -25.01 -1.56
CA SER A 39 9.23 -25.82 -1.78
C SER A 39 9.88 -26.42 -0.52
N GLY A 40 9.29 -26.24 0.65
CA GLY A 40 9.77 -26.88 1.90
C GLY A 40 11.13 -26.42 2.41
N SER A 41 11.89 -25.65 1.63
CA SER A 41 13.21 -25.10 2.01
C SER A 41 13.14 -23.67 2.56
N ASP A 42 12.02 -22.98 2.34
CA ASP A 42 11.85 -21.60 2.71
C ASP A 42 10.92 -21.43 3.93
N ASN A 43 11.00 -20.26 4.57
CA ASN A 43 10.10 -19.93 5.65
C ASN A 43 8.65 -19.83 5.16
N TRP A 44 7.75 -20.40 5.93
CA TRP A 44 6.34 -20.51 5.62
C TRP A 44 5.60 -19.20 5.90
N ASP A 45 4.66 -18.88 5.03
CA ASP A 45 3.76 -17.76 5.21
C ASP A 45 2.69 -18.08 6.27
N ARG A 46 2.18 -17.05 6.95
CA ARG A 46 1.11 -17.21 7.96
C ARG A 46 -0.14 -17.89 7.40
N SER A 47 -0.42 -17.76 6.12
CA SER A 47 -1.55 -18.42 5.44
C SER A 47 -1.50 -19.96 5.54
N PHE A 48 -0.31 -20.53 5.77
CA PHE A 48 -0.14 -21.96 5.99
C PHE A 48 -0.68 -22.45 7.34
N LEU A 49 -0.99 -21.58 8.28
CA LEU A 49 -1.69 -21.96 9.50
C LEU A 49 -3.10 -22.51 9.20
N ASP A 50 -3.71 -22.04 8.11
CA ASP A 50 -5.01 -22.50 7.61
C ASP A 50 -4.89 -23.64 6.58
N ARG A 51 -3.79 -24.36 6.53
CA ARG A 51 -3.59 -25.46 5.58
C ARG A 51 -4.52 -26.63 5.86
N ARG A 52 -4.76 -27.43 4.83
CA ARG A 52 -5.53 -28.64 4.94
C ARG A 52 -4.83 -29.67 5.84
N THR A 53 -5.52 -30.08 6.89
CA THR A 53 -5.15 -31.15 7.81
C THR A 53 -6.37 -32.05 8.04
N PRO A 54 -6.25 -33.20 8.69
CA PRO A 54 -7.42 -34.00 9.06
C PRO A 54 -8.42 -33.22 9.92
N GLU A 55 -7.94 -32.31 10.77
CA GLU A 55 -8.75 -31.45 11.65
C GLU A 55 -9.33 -30.23 10.89
N ASN A 56 -8.71 -29.82 9.79
CA ASN A 56 -9.16 -28.68 8.95
C ASN A 56 -9.29 -29.11 7.47
N PRO A 57 -10.27 -29.96 7.11
CA PRO A 57 -10.38 -30.53 5.77
C PRO A 57 -10.95 -29.57 4.72
N ASN A 58 -11.61 -28.48 5.13
CA ASN A 58 -12.41 -27.60 4.25
C ASN A 58 -11.71 -26.28 3.87
N THR A 59 -10.39 -26.25 3.96
CA THR A 59 -9.63 -25.06 3.57
C THR A 59 -9.20 -25.07 2.10
N MET A 60 -9.05 -23.87 1.53
CA MET A 60 -8.51 -23.68 0.19
C MET A 60 -6.98 -23.79 0.14
N THR A 61 -6.30 -23.68 1.28
CA THR A 61 -4.85 -23.85 1.38
C THR A 61 -4.48 -25.34 1.40
N PRO A 62 -3.72 -25.86 0.44
CA PRO A 62 -3.41 -27.30 0.39
C PRO A 62 -2.55 -27.73 1.56
N ARG A 63 -2.51 -29.04 1.78
CA ARG A 63 -1.54 -29.65 2.68
C ARG A 63 -0.13 -29.38 2.19
N MET A 64 0.81 -29.32 3.13
CA MET A 64 2.24 -29.28 2.83
C MET A 64 2.70 -30.61 2.25
N THR A 65 3.47 -30.54 1.17
CA THR A 65 4.12 -31.71 0.54
C THR A 65 5.50 -31.29 0.08
N LEU A 66 6.47 -32.17 0.16
CA LEU A 66 7.81 -31.93 -0.39
C LEU A 66 7.84 -32.07 -1.91
N GLU A 67 6.89 -32.83 -2.44
CA GLU A 67 6.73 -33.08 -3.87
C GLU A 67 5.24 -32.98 -4.27
N GLY A 68 4.97 -32.71 -5.52
CA GLY A 68 3.61 -32.74 -6.05
C GLY A 68 3.23 -31.51 -6.90
N ASN A 69 1.96 -31.44 -7.29
CA ASN A 69 1.45 -30.46 -8.23
C ASN A 69 1.28 -29.04 -7.63
N ASN A 70 1.49 -28.87 -6.34
CA ASN A 70 1.33 -27.55 -5.68
C ASN A 70 2.44 -26.54 -6.09
N TYR A 71 3.53 -27.02 -6.67
CA TYR A 71 4.61 -26.16 -7.20
C TYR A 71 4.42 -25.75 -8.65
N GLN A 72 3.41 -26.28 -9.31
CA GLN A 72 3.18 -26.00 -10.73
C GLN A 72 2.46 -24.66 -10.87
N VAL A 73 2.89 -23.91 -11.88
CA VAL A 73 2.21 -22.69 -12.31
C VAL A 73 0.76 -23.01 -12.67
N SER A 74 -0.18 -22.35 -11.99
CA SER A 74 -1.60 -22.58 -12.22
C SER A 74 -2.40 -21.29 -11.97
N SER A 75 -3.65 -21.27 -12.42
CA SER A 75 -4.58 -20.16 -12.17
C SER A 75 -4.88 -19.92 -10.70
N ARG A 76 -4.60 -20.89 -9.83
CA ARG A 76 -4.73 -20.77 -8.38
C ARG A 76 -3.92 -19.60 -7.81
N TYR A 77 -2.76 -19.30 -8.38
CA TYR A 77 -1.87 -18.24 -7.94
C TYR A 77 -2.13 -16.89 -8.63
N VAL A 78 -3.22 -16.83 -9.42
CA VAL A 78 -3.65 -15.58 -10.07
C VAL A 78 -4.67 -14.88 -9.16
N GLU A 79 -4.26 -13.82 -8.55
CA GLU A 79 -5.07 -13.02 -7.64
C GLU A 79 -5.57 -11.72 -8.28
N SER A 80 -6.55 -11.07 -7.65
CA SER A 80 -6.94 -9.71 -8.02
C SER A 80 -5.87 -8.74 -7.57
N GLY A 81 -5.34 -7.94 -8.49
CA GLY A 81 -4.43 -6.85 -8.19
C GLY A 81 -5.13 -5.50 -8.01
N SER A 82 -6.46 -5.51 -7.89
CA SER A 82 -7.22 -4.27 -7.69
C SER A 82 -6.93 -3.64 -6.34
N TYR A 83 -6.73 -2.33 -6.32
CA TYR A 83 -6.47 -1.58 -5.10
C TYR A 83 -6.94 -0.13 -5.19
N VAL A 84 -7.13 0.48 -4.02
CA VAL A 84 -7.15 1.92 -3.81
C VAL A 84 -6.08 2.24 -2.77
N LYS A 85 -5.26 3.23 -3.04
CA LYS A 85 -4.28 3.71 -2.07
C LYS A 85 -4.53 5.16 -1.70
N LEU A 86 -4.28 5.48 -0.44
CA LEU A 86 -4.14 6.83 0.05
C LEU A 86 -2.70 7.28 -0.27
N GLN A 87 -2.57 7.95 -1.43
CA GLN A 87 -1.26 8.26 -2.00
C GLN A 87 -0.58 9.39 -1.26
N THR A 88 -1.29 10.49 -1.05
CA THR A 88 -0.74 11.66 -0.37
C THR A 88 -1.79 12.25 0.55
N VAL A 89 -1.34 12.65 1.74
CA VAL A 89 -2.10 13.54 2.63
C VAL A 89 -1.16 14.66 3.05
N GLU A 90 -1.56 15.89 2.83
CA GLU A 90 -0.85 17.04 3.33
C GLU A 90 -1.79 17.93 4.14
N LEU A 91 -1.40 18.25 5.35
CA LEU A 91 -2.09 19.18 6.23
C LEU A 91 -1.11 20.30 6.60
N GLY A 92 -1.43 21.52 6.23
CA GLY A 92 -0.66 22.70 6.53
C GLY A 92 -1.41 23.71 7.38
N TYR A 93 -0.66 24.55 8.06
CA TYR A 93 -1.18 25.73 8.76
C TYR A 93 -0.27 26.92 8.53
N THR A 94 -0.84 27.96 7.94
CA THR A 94 -0.17 29.25 7.73
C THR A 94 -0.58 30.22 8.83
N PHE A 95 0.41 30.73 9.57
CA PHE A 95 0.17 31.62 10.67
C PHE A 95 -0.31 33.01 10.20
N PRO A 96 -1.18 33.67 10.97
CA PRO A 96 -1.66 35.03 10.66
C PRO A 96 -0.51 36.03 10.58
N LYS A 97 -0.55 36.92 9.59
CA LYS A 97 0.47 37.97 9.41
C LYS A 97 0.69 38.84 10.65
N SER A 98 -0.38 39.11 11.42
CA SER A 98 -0.31 39.90 12.66
C SER A 98 0.58 39.28 13.75
N TRP A 99 0.74 37.95 13.74
CA TRP A 99 1.65 37.27 14.67
C TRP A 99 3.09 37.31 14.14
N MET A 100 3.24 37.16 12.83
CA MET A 100 4.55 37.08 12.19
C MET A 100 5.30 38.40 12.17
N GLN A 101 4.58 39.53 12.06
CA GLN A 101 5.18 40.86 12.14
C GLN A 101 5.90 41.14 13.45
N LYS A 102 5.47 40.50 14.56
CA LYS A 102 6.10 40.66 15.88
C LYS A 102 7.49 40.02 15.96
N VAL A 103 7.78 39.09 15.07
CA VAL A 103 9.04 38.32 15.03
C VAL A 103 9.85 38.56 13.75
N SER A 104 9.52 39.65 13.00
CA SER A 104 10.19 40.02 11.75
C SER A 104 10.21 38.91 10.69
N VAL A 105 9.17 38.08 10.65
CA VAL A 105 8.95 37.03 9.66
C VAL A 105 7.78 37.44 8.78
N GLN A 106 7.90 37.32 7.47
CA GLN A 106 6.81 37.66 6.55
C GLN A 106 5.75 36.56 6.49
N ASN A 107 6.18 35.28 6.47
CA ASN A 107 5.28 34.14 6.42
C ASN A 107 5.89 32.94 7.15
N LEU A 108 5.05 32.21 7.89
CA LEU A 108 5.39 30.93 8.49
C LEU A 108 4.28 29.93 8.20
N ARG A 109 4.62 28.82 7.56
CA ARG A 109 3.73 27.69 7.39
C ARG A 109 4.38 26.45 7.99
N VAL A 110 3.66 25.74 8.85
CA VAL A 110 4.01 24.40 9.31
C VAL A 110 3.16 23.39 8.56
N TYR A 111 3.74 22.24 8.24
CA TYR A 111 2.96 21.22 7.55
C TYR A 111 3.41 19.80 7.93
N PHE A 112 2.45 18.90 7.82
CA PHE A 112 2.64 17.46 7.83
C PHE A 112 2.32 16.93 6.44
N SER A 113 3.15 16.05 5.90
CA SER A 113 2.90 15.34 4.65
C SER A 113 3.15 13.85 4.84
N GLY A 114 2.18 13.04 4.44
CA GLY A 114 2.27 11.59 4.43
C GLY A 114 2.10 11.02 3.03
N ASN A 115 2.93 10.06 2.65
CA ASN A 115 2.84 9.38 1.35
C ASN A 115 2.68 7.88 1.55
N ASN A 116 1.86 7.25 0.67
CA ASN A 116 1.59 5.81 0.68
C ASN A 116 1.10 5.29 2.04
N LEU A 117 0.22 6.05 2.71
CA LEU A 117 -0.17 5.79 4.09
C LEU A 117 -1.04 4.55 4.25
N ALA A 118 -1.84 4.20 3.25
CA ALA A 118 -2.74 3.05 3.32
C ALA A 118 -3.01 2.46 1.94
N TYR A 119 -3.16 1.13 1.89
CA TYR A 119 -3.64 0.36 0.75
C TYR A 119 -4.90 -0.40 1.13
N PHE A 120 -5.93 -0.27 0.30
CA PHE A 120 -7.17 -1.04 0.36
C PHE A 120 -7.17 -2.03 -0.80
N THR A 121 -6.82 -3.27 -0.53
CA THR A 121 -6.66 -4.32 -1.54
C THR A 121 -6.99 -5.69 -0.96
N GLY A 122 -7.45 -6.60 -1.80
CA GLY A 122 -7.57 -8.03 -1.46
C GLY A 122 -6.38 -8.88 -1.92
N TYR A 123 -5.30 -8.24 -2.38
CA TYR A 123 -4.08 -8.94 -2.79
C TYR A 123 -3.27 -9.41 -1.57
N ASN A 124 -2.81 -10.66 -1.57
CA ASN A 124 -2.08 -11.28 -0.45
C ASN A 124 -0.55 -11.08 -0.51
N GLY A 125 -0.04 -10.27 -1.44
CA GLY A 125 1.38 -9.91 -1.53
C GLY A 125 1.74 -8.66 -0.73
N PHE A 126 3.00 -8.22 -0.80
CA PHE A 126 3.48 -7.03 -0.10
C PHE A 126 2.93 -5.73 -0.70
N THR A 127 2.71 -5.70 -2.00
CA THR A 127 2.14 -4.55 -2.71
C THR A 127 1.37 -5.01 -3.94
N PRO A 128 0.21 -4.44 -4.25
CA PRO A 128 -0.50 -4.69 -5.49
C PRO A 128 0.08 -3.93 -6.70
N GLU A 129 1.09 -3.07 -6.49
CA GLU A 129 1.76 -2.29 -7.53
C GLU A 129 2.85 -3.12 -8.23
N VAL A 130 2.43 -4.22 -8.85
CA VAL A 130 3.32 -5.17 -9.51
C VAL A 130 3.47 -4.83 -10.98
N LEU A 131 4.68 -4.42 -11.38
CA LEU A 131 4.99 -4.18 -12.78
C LEU A 131 5.03 -5.51 -13.54
N GLY A 132 4.37 -5.59 -14.69
CA GLY A 132 4.31 -6.81 -15.50
C GLY A 132 3.39 -7.92 -14.97
N GLY A 133 2.76 -7.73 -13.81
CA GLY A 133 1.75 -8.66 -13.28
C GLY A 133 2.29 -9.95 -12.67
N ILE A 134 3.61 -10.07 -12.46
CA ILE A 134 4.24 -11.24 -11.82
C ILE A 134 4.96 -10.77 -10.56
N ASP A 135 4.47 -11.18 -9.37
CA ASP A 135 5.10 -10.87 -8.08
C ASP A 135 6.04 -12.01 -7.67
N ARG A 136 7.33 -11.81 -7.83
CA ARG A 136 8.36 -12.76 -7.37
C ARG A 136 8.99 -12.36 -6.04
N GLN A 137 9.49 -11.15 -5.93
CA GLN A 137 10.17 -10.64 -4.73
C GLN A 137 10.15 -9.10 -4.73
N ILE A 138 8.98 -8.52 -4.94
CA ILE A 138 8.85 -7.06 -4.99
C ILE A 138 9.01 -6.50 -3.59
N TYR A 139 9.84 -5.47 -3.49
CA TYR A 139 10.04 -4.75 -2.24
C TYR A 139 8.76 -4.01 -1.84
N PRO A 140 8.33 -4.07 -0.57
CA PRO A 140 7.13 -3.38 -0.13
C PRO A 140 7.27 -1.86 -0.27
N VAL A 141 6.21 -1.21 -0.74
CA VAL A 141 6.14 0.25 -0.78
C VAL A 141 6.04 0.76 0.66
N THR A 142 6.94 1.66 1.03
CA THR A 142 6.99 2.21 2.39
C THR A 142 6.09 3.42 2.55
N ALA A 143 5.39 3.49 3.69
CA ALA A 143 4.74 4.71 4.13
C ALA A 143 5.80 5.71 4.62
N THR A 144 5.66 6.97 4.24
CA THR A 144 6.58 8.04 4.63
C THR A 144 5.80 9.19 5.25
N CYS A 145 6.24 9.66 6.41
CA CYS A 145 5.72 10.85 7.07
C CYS A 145 6.82 11.92 7.15
N ARG A 146 6.45 13.16 6.86
CA ARG A 146 7.35 14.33 6.92
C ARG A 146 6.68 15.46 7.67
N PHE A 147 7.47 16.15 8.48
CA PHE A 147 7.10 17.43 9.08
C PHE A 147 8.01 18.51 8.51
N GLY A 148 7.45 19.64 8.16
CA GLY A 148 8.21 20.72 7.58
C GLY A 148 7.76 22.10 8.02
N LEU A 149 8.66 23.06 7.83
CA LEU A 149 8.49 24.47 8.09
C LEU A 149 8.86 25.24 6.84
N ASN A 150 8.01 26.16 6.40
CA ASN A 150 8.31 27.14 5.38
C ASN A 150 8.35 28.50 6.04
N VAL A 151 9.51 29.17 6.02
CA VAL A 151 9.72 30.49 6.62
C VAL A 151 10.15 31.45 5.52
N THR A 152 9.50 32.61 5.44
CA THR A 152 9.88 33.72 4.55
C THR A 152 10.17 34.94 5.43
N PHE A 153 11.35 35.52 5.22
CA PHE A 153 11.82 36.72 5.94
C PHE A 153 11.59 37.97 5.10
#